data_c7647081790682e1a24e6bb49461e5dc
#
_entry.id   c7647081790682e1a24e6bb49461e5dc
#
_cell.length_a   1.000
_cell.length_b   1.000
_cell.length_c   1.000
_cell.angle_alpha   90.00
_cell.angle_beta   90.00
_cell.angle_gamma   90.00
#
_symmetry.space_group_name_H-M   'P 1'
#
loop_
_entity.id
_entity.type
_entity.pdbx_description
1 polymer ?
#
loop_
_entity_poly.entity_id
_entity_poly.type
_entity_poly.pdbx_seq_one_letter_code
_entity_poly.pdbx_strand_id
1 'polypeptide(L)'
;MPDSRATTPPVVTPATVDDSLPVGAPEGPAAEHAVRGNGLDPTLPAVLTVTAGSKRRSRGRGVVFWLALVWLAVVVLVALTASWLPLSDPDKQDLVNRLAPPLSDGHVLGTDGLGRDILARLAFGARVSLIISVSAVSIGMLVGGTIGLAVGFFRGWFESVTMWALNVVLAFPGLVLLLGLVAFVGQSLTAITLVVGFLSVPVYARVARATTLAAAQRDYVLAARALGASNRRIMFGEILPNVALPVAAFGLVALGVVIVLEGSLAFLGLSVKAPDPTWGSMIAEGRQHLSTTTHLAFIPALVMFLTVLAVNFVGDVLRSRFDVRESRL
;
A
#
# COMPACT_ATOMS: atom_id res chain seq x y z
N MET A 1 17.42 61.26 3.06
CA MET A 1 16.46 61.85 4.00
C MET A 1 15.08 61.85 3.34
N PRO A 2 13.99 61.41 3.97
CA PRO A 2 13.79 60.87 5.32
C PRO A 2 13.17 59.48 5.28
N ASP A 3 13.21 58.80 6.21
CA ASP A 3 12.69 58.53 7.56
C ASP A 3 12.19 57.10 7.71
N SER A 4 12.99 56.30 8.36
CA SER A 4 12.67 54.95 8.79
C SER A 4 11.89 55.01 10.11
N ARG A 5 10.61 54.58 10.14
CA ARG A 5 9.92 54.23 11.38
C ARG A 5 9.70 52.73 11.46
N ALA A 6 10.53 52.10 12.26
CA ALA A 6 10.35 50.78 12.77
C ALA A 6 9.20 50.76 13.78
N THR A 7 8.15 49.99 13.52
CA THR A 7 7.09 49.67 14.49
C THR A 7 7.43 48.36 15.17
N THR A 8 7.78 48.42 16.44
CA THR A 8 7.90 47.29 17.38
C THR A 8 6.53 46.73 17.71
N PRO A 9 6.35 45.41 17.81
CA PRO A 9 5.12 44.81 18.28
C PRO A 9 4.96 44.87 19.81
N PRO A 10 3.73 44.91 20.35
CA PRO A 10 3.50 45.08 21.79
C PRO A 10 3.87 43.82 22.59
N VAL A 11 4.50 44.09 23.73
CA VAL A 11 4.84 43.12 24.77
C VAL A 11 3.55 42.67 25.48
N VAL A 12 3.24 41.42 25.47
CA VAL A 12 2.13 40.79 26.25
C VAL A 12 2.69 40.51 27.65
N THR A 13 2.21 41.23 28.65
CA THR A 13 2.46 40.98 30.09
C THR A 13 1.61 39.78 30.55
N PRO A 14 2.12 38.85 31.36
CA PRO A 14 1.34 37.76 31.94
C PRO A 14 0.42 38.28 33.06
N ALA A 15 -0.84 37.82 33.02
CA ALA A 15 -1.83 38.11 34.04
C ALA A 15 -1.45 37.49 35.38
N THR A 16 -1.55 38.30 36.44
CA THR A 16 -1.39 37.91 37.84
C THR A 16 -2.55 36.98 38.26
N VAL A 17 -2.18 35.85 38.84
CA VAL A 17 -3.09 34.91 39.50
C VAL A 17 -3.55 35.53 40.81
N ASP A 18 -4.86 35.69 40.99
CA ASP A 18 -5.47 36.17 42.24
C ASP A 18 -5.68 34.99 43.21
N ASP A 19 -4.91 35.05 44.29
CA ASP A 19 -4.86 34.06 45.37
C ASP A 19 -5.86 34.44 46.47
N SER A 20 -7.19 34.33 46.24
CA SER A 20 -8.19 34.50 47.26
C SER A 20 -9.34 33.49 47.13
N LEU A 21 -9.10 32.28 47.64
CA LEU A 21 -10.19 31.35 47.97
C LEU A 21 -10.20 31.09 49.47
N PRO A 22 -11.35 31.24 50.14
CA PRO A 22 -11.44 30.98 51.57
C PRO A 22 -11.56 29.47 51.87
N VAL A 23 -10.71 29.05 52.81
CA VAL A 23 -10.75 27.74 53.48
C VAL A 23 -11.93 27.73 54.45
N GLY A 24 -12.90 26.82 54.28
CA GLY A 24 -13.98 26.61 55.19
C GLY A 24 -14.74 25.32 54.84
N ALA A 25 -14.31 24.20 55.39
CA ALA A 25 -15.11 22.99 55.43
C ALA A 25 -16.09 23.01 56.57
N PRO A 26 -17.31 22.45 56.45
CA PRO A 26 -17.91 21.72 57.55
C PRO A 26 -18.12 20.24 57.17
N GLU A 27 -17.55 19.40 58.03
CA GLU A 27 -17.90 17.97 58.18
C GLU A 27 -19.34 17.84 58.69
N GLY A 28 -20.12 16.97 57.98
CA GLY A 28 -21.46 16.54 58.47
C GLY A 28 -21.84 15.20 57.81
N PRO A 29 -22.33 14.21 58.58
CA PRO A 29 -22.58 12.86 58.08
C PRO A 29 -24.00 12.76 57.48
N ALA A 30 -24.09 12.81 56.13
CA ALA A 30 -25.33 12.50 55.43
C ALA A 30 -25.03 12.15 53.95
N ALA A 31 -24.41 11.03 53.70
CA ALA A 31 -24.25 10.53 52.34
C ALA A 31 -24.48 9.01 52.26
N GLU A 32 -25.58 8.56 52.86
CA GLU A 32 -26.00 7.16 52.74
C GLU A 32 -27.51 7.13 52.51
N HIS A 33 -27.99 7.53 51.34
CA HIS A 33 -29.29 7.20 50.77
C HIS A 33 -29.54 8.07 49.52
N ALA A 34 -29.04 7.67 48.40
CA ALA A 34 -29.63 8.09 47.12
C ALA A 34 -29.12 7.22 45.95
N VAL A 35 -29.33 5.92 46.04
CA VAL A 35 -29.35 5.08 44.83
C VAL A 35 -30.78 4.60 44.65
N ARG A 36 -31.60 5.47 44.07
CA ARG A 36 -32.86 5.13 43.37
C ARG A 36 -33.49 6.39 42.85
N GLY A 37 -33.50 6.55 41.54
CA GLY A 37 -34.29 7.59 40.89
C GLY A 37 -33.76 7.90 39.50
N ASN A 38 -34.35 7.27 38.49
CA ASN A 38 -34.28 7.71 37.09
C ASN A 38 -34.82 9.17 37.00
N GLY A 39 -33.92 10.14 36.99
CA GLY A 39 -34.23 11.52 36.74
C GLY A 39 -33.07 12.10 35.92
N LEU A 40 -33.23 12.11 34.62
CA LEU A 40 -32.32 12.85 33.70
C LEU A 40 -32.53 14.35 34.03
N ASP A 41 -31.48 14.99 34.52
CA ASP A 41 -31.40 16.43 34.73
C ASP A 41 -31.45 17.12 33.34
N PRO A 42 -32.52 17.93 33.04
CA PRO A 42 -32.65 18.55 31.73
C PRO A 42 -31.65 19.69 31.47
N THR A 43 -30.76 20.01 32.42
CA THR A 43 -29.81 21.12 32.29
C THR A 43 -28.41 20.67 31.86
N LEU A 44 -28.15 19.35 31.77
CA LEU A 44 -26.90 18.87 31.24
C LEU A 44 -26.86 19.02 29.72
N PRO A 45 -25.84 19.68 29.13
CA PRO A 45 -25.69 19.72 27.70
C PRO A 45 -25.66 18.28 27.19
N ALA A 46 -26.47 17.98 26.18
CA ALA A 46 -26.54 16.69 25.54
C ALA A 46 -25.12 16.25 25.17
N VAL A 47 -24.50 15.47 26.04
CA VAL A 47 -23.29 14.70 25.70
C VAL A 47 -23.74 13.87 24.51
N LEU A 48 -23.21 14.19 23.32
CA LEU A 48 -23.38 13.41 22.11
C LEU A 48 -23.13 11.96 22.50
N THR A 49 -24.20 11.24 22.76
CA THR A 49 -24.15 9.78 22.74
C THR A 49 -23.79 9.42 21.32
N VAL A 50 -22.49 9.25 21.11
CA VAL A 50 -21.99 8.56 19.93
C VAL A 50 -22.61 7.17 20.04
N THR A 51 -23.81 7.04 19.47
CA THR A 51 -24.41 5.75 19.21
C THR A 51 -23.36 4.99 18.42
N ALA A 52 -22.71 4.03 19.08
CA ALA A 52 -21.87 3.06 18.41
C ALA A 52 -22.72 2.46 17.30
N GLY A 53 -22.56 2.99 16.11
CA GLY A 53 -23.31 2.58 14.94
C GLY A 53 -23.20 1.09 14.83
N SER A 54 -24.32 0.38 15.01
CA SER A 54 -24.46 -1.04 14.80
C SER A 54 -23.74 -1.37 13.50
N LYS A 55 -22.62 -2.11 13.57
CA LYS A 55 -21.94 -2.67 12.40
C LYS A 55 -22.94 -3.56 11.68
N ARG A 56 -23.75 -2.99 10.81
CA ARG A 56 -24.46 -3.74 9.78
C ARG A 56 -23.39 -4.51 9.02
N ARG A 57 -23.20 -5.78 9.37
CA ARG A 57 -22.48 -6.74 8.53
C ARG A 57 -23.17 -6.73 7.18
N SER A 58 -22.70 -5.90 6.27
CA SER A 58 -23.28 -5.84 4.94
C SER A 58 -22.95 -7.16 4.23
N ARG A 59 -23.97 -7.94 3.97
CA ARG A 59 -23.92 -9.17 3.15
C ARG A 59 -23.21 -8.92 1.81
N GLY A 60 -23.23 -7.67 1.32
CA GLY A 60 -22.53 -7.23 0.11
C GLY A 60 -21.00 -7.29 0.18
N ARG A 61 -20.39 -7.08 1.36
CA ARG A 61 -18.91 -7.19 1.48
C ARG A 61 -18.39 -8.60 1.22
N GLY A 62 -19.17 -9.63 1.52
CA GLY A 62 -18.81 -11.02 1.22
C GLY A 62 -18.79 -11.31 -0.28
N VAL A 63 -19.79 -10.87 -1.02
CA VAL A 63 -19.88 -11.09 -2.48
C VAL A 63 -18.76 -10.39 -3.22
N VAL A 64 -18.51 -9.11 -2.92
CA VAL A 64 -17.42 -8.34 -3.55
C VAL A 64 -16.04 -8.95 -3.27
N PHE A 65 -15.84 -9.47 -2.06
CA PHE A 65 -14.59 -10.17 -1.71
C PHE A 65 -14.39 -11.43 -2.56
N TRP A 66 -15.42 -12.24 -2.71
CA TRP A 66 -15.34 -13.45 -3.54
C TRP A 66 -15.15 -13.12 -5.02
N LEU A 67 -15.81 -12.08 -5.53
CA LEU A 67 -15.62 -11.62 -6.91
C LEU A 67 -14.16 -11.13 -7.13
N ALA A 68 -13.63 -10.36 -6.19
CA ALA A 68 -12.24 -9.90 -6.26
C ALA A 68 -11.24 -11.07 -6.21
N LEU A 69 -11.50 -12.06 -5.34
CA LEU A 69 -10.66 -13.25 -5.23
C LEU A 69 -10.71 -14.12 -6.49
N VAL A 70 -11.92 -14.33 -7.06
CA VAL A 70 -12.09 -15.07 -8.32
C VAL A 70 -11.38 -14.34 -9.47
N TRP A 71 -11.53 -13.02 -9.57
CA TRP A 71 -10.81 -12.22 -10.56
C TRP A 71 -9.30 -12.40 -10.46
N LEU A 72 -8.72 -12.25 -9.25
CA LEU A 72 -7.29 -12.45 -9.03
C LEU A 72 -6.85 -13.88 -9.37
N ALA A 73 -7.65 -14.87 -9.00
CA ALA A 73 -7.37 -16.26 -9.34
C ALA A 73 -7.36 -16.48 -10.87
N VAL A 74 -8.30 -15.87 -11.60
CA VAL A 74 -8.34 -15.94 -13.07
C VAL A 74 -7.10 -15.27 -13.66
N VAL A 75 -6.76 -14.06 -13.23
CA VAL A 75 -5.59 -13.33 -13.72
C VAL A 75 -4.29 -14.09 -13.48
N VAL A 76 -4.12 -14.66 -12.28
CA VAL A 76 -2.95 -15.48 -11.92
C VAL A 76 -2.90 -16.76 -12.74
N LEU A 77 -4.04 -17.46 -12.89
CA LEU A 77 -4.12 -18.67 -13.71
C LEU A 77 -3.76 -18.37 -15.16
N VAL A 78 -4.33 -17.33 -15.77
CA VAL A 78 -4.03 -16.92 -17.14
C VAL A 78 -2.54 -16.58 -17.28
N ALA A 79 -1.97 -15.84 -16.33
CA ALA A 79 -0.54 -15.50 -16.35
C ALA A 79 0.37 -16.75 -16.26
N LEU A 80 0.01 -17.72 -15.42
CA LEU A 80 0.79 -18.95 -15.27
C LEU A 80 0.65 -19.90 -16.47
N THR A 81 -0.55 -19.98 -17.03
CA THR A 81 -0.88 -20.90 -18.11
C THR A 81 -0.76 -20.29 -19.51
N ALA A 82 -0.38 -19.01 -19.64
CA ALA A 82 -0.33 -18.29 -20.91
C ALA A 82 0.42 -19.05 -22.02
N SER A 83 1.49 -19.79 -21.68
CA SER A 83 2.28 -20.58 -22.63
C SER A 83 1.60 -21.91 -23.02
N TRP A 84 0.57 -22.35 -22.31
CA TRP A 84 -0.16 -23.61 -22.56
C TRP A 84 -1.54 -23.38 -23.15
N LEU A 85 -2.03 -22.16 -23.06
CA LEU A 85 -3.29 -21.77 -23.66
C LEU A 85 -3.16 -21.80 -25.21
N PRO A 86 -4.20 -22.17 -25.94
CA PRO A 86 -4.22 -22.15 -27.39
C PRO A 86 -4.34 -20.70 -27.93
N LEU A 87 -3.42 -19.84 -27.51
CA LEU A 87 -3.32 -18.45 -27.91
C LEU A 87 -2.33 -18.32 -29.08
N SER A 88 -2.54 -17.33 -29.91
CA SER A 88 -1.56 -16.93 -30.92
C SER A 88 -0.25 -16.52 -30.23
N ASP A 89 0.86 -16.63 -30.93
CA ASP A 89 2.13 -16.08 -30.46
C ASP A 89 1.95 -14.55 -30.25
N PRO A 90 2.23 -14.01 -29.05
CA PRO A 90 2.03 -12.61 -28.74
C PRO A 90 2.86 -11.65 -29.60
N ASP A 91 3.91 -12.16 -30.24
CA ASP A 91 4.83 -11.38 -31.06
C ASP A 91 4.60 -11.56 -32.55
N LYS A 92 3.73 -12.52 -32.94
CA LYS A 92 3.38 -12.77 -34.33
C LYS A 92 2.63 -11.55 -34.91
N GLN A 93 3.25 -10.93 -35.90
CA GLN A 93 2.70 -9.77 -36.61
C GLN A 93 1.88 -10.22 -37.82
N ASP A 94 0.70 -9.67 -37.96
CA ASP A 94 -0.14 -9.80 -39.15
C ASP A 94 -0.41 -8.41 -39.76
N LEU A 95 0.45 -8.00 -40.65
CA LEU A 95 0.38 -6.67 -41.23
C LEU A 95 -0.85 -6.45 -42.11
N VAL A 96 -1.55 -7.51 -42.51
CA VAL A 96 -2.81 -7.42 -43.27
C VAL A 96 -3.98 -7.06 -42.36
N ASN A 97 -4.00 -7.65 -41.14
CA ASN A 97 -5.05 -7.46 -40.15
C ASN A 97 -4.65 -6.48 -39.04
N ARG A 98 -4.00 -5.37 -39.39
CA ARG A 98 -3.63 -4.30 -38.46
C ARG A 98 -4.86 -3.56 -37.96
N LEU A 99 -4.90 -3.26 -36.65
CA LEU A 99 -5.98 -2.50 -36.01
C LEU A 99 -7.37 -3.12 -36.22
N ALA A 100 -7.43 -4.44 -36.39
CA ALA A 100 -8.69 -5.15 -36.56
C ALA A 100 -9.58 -5.02 -35.30
N PRO A 101 -10.88 -4.81 -35.46
CA PRO A 101 -11.80 -4.66 -34.33
C PRO A 101 -11.96 -5.97 -33.55
N PRO A 102 -12.44 -5.91 -32.29
CA PRO A 102 -12.82 -7.09 -31.54
C PRO A 102 -13.82 -7.98 -32.33
N LEU A 103 -13.68 -9.30 -32.13
CA LEU A 103 -14.47 -10.33 -32.82
C LEU A 103 -14.21 -10.42 -34.33
N SER A 104 -13.07 -9.94 -34.82
CA SER A 104 -12.59 -10.23 -36.18
C SER A 104 -12.06 -11.67 -36.29
N ASP A 105 -12.00 -12.19 -37.53
CA ASP A 105 -11.60 -13.57 -37.81
C ASP A 105 -10.25 -13.92 -37.18
N GLY A 106 -10.29 -14.89 -36.23
CA GLY A 106 -9.11 -15.36 -35.51
C GLY A 106 -8.65 -14.47 -34.33
N HIS A 107 -9.28 -13.31 -34.10
CA HIS A 107 -8.88 -12.33 -33.08
C HIS A 107 -10.04 -11.89 -32.18
N VAL A 108 -10.19 -12.53 -31.01
CA VAL A 108 -11.33 -12.28 -30.09
C VAL A 108 -11.37 -10.84 -29.60
N LEU A 109 -10.22 -10.26 -29.23
CA LEU A 109 -10.11 -8.85 -28.78
C LEU A 109 -9.57 -7.91 -29.85
N GLY A 110 -9.40 -8.41 -31.10
CA GLY A 110 -8.80 -7.64 -32.19
C GLY A 110 -7.27 -7.67 -32.17
N THR A 111 -6.68 -6.81 -33.00
CA THR A 111 -5.23 -6.71 -33.18
C THR A 111 -4.70 -5.31 -32.91
N ASP A 112 -3.42 -5.21 -32.54
CA ASP A 112 -2.74 -3.93 -32.32
C ASP A 112 -2.25 -3.25 -33.61
N GLY A 113 -1.50 -2.16 -33.46
CA GLY A 113 -0.94 -1.40 -34.59
C GLY A 113 0.06 -2.19 -35.47
N LEU A 114 0.56 -3.34 -35.02
CA LEU A 114 1.43 -4.25 -35.76
C LEU A 114 0.71 -5.54 -36.19
N GLY A 115 -0.61 -5.64 -35.93
CA GLY A 115 -1.41 -6.83 -36.22
C GLY A 115 -1.21 -7.97 -35.22
N ARG A 116 -0.65 -7.71 -34.02
CA ARG A 116 -0.47 -8.72 -32.99
C ARG A 116 -1.78 -8.91 -32.23
N ASP A 117 -2.07 -10.14 -31.82
CA ASP A 117 -3.30 -10.49 -31.10
C ASP A 117 -3.35 -9.87 -29.69
N ILE A 118 -4.39 -9.08 -29.42
CA ILE A 118 -4.54 -8.37 -28.13
C ILE A 118 -4.79 -9.34 -26.99
N LEU A 119 -5.54 -10.42 -27.20
CA LEU A 119 -5.83 -11.40 -26.15
C LEU A 119 -4.56 -12.13 -25.71
N ALA A 120 -3.76 -12.57 -26.68
CA ALA A 120 -2.47 -13.20 -26.41
C ALA A 120 -1.55 -12.24 -25.64
N ARG A 121 -1.39 -11.02 -26.14
CA ARG A 121 -0.56 -9.99 -25.48
C ARG A 121 -1.07 -9.64 -24.08
N LEU A 122 -2.39 -9.62 -23.85
CA LEU A 122 -2.97 -9.37 -22.55
C LEU A 122 -2.65 -10.46 -21.53
N ALA A 123 -2.67 -11.73 -21.96
CA ALA A 123 -2.32 -12.89 -21.14
C ALA A 123 -0.82 -12.91 -20.79
N PHE A 124 0.05 -12.73 -21.77
CA PHE A 124 1.50 -12.66 -21.55
C PHE A 124 1.90 -11.38 -20.79
N GLY A 125 1.23 -10.26 -21.06
CA GLY A 125 1.39 -9.01 -20.32
C GLY A 125 1.00 -9.12 -18.85
N ALA A 126 -0.04 -9.90 -18.52
CA ALA A 126 -0.37 -10.23 -17.15
C ALA A 126 0.80 -10.91 -16.44
N ARG A 127 1.45 -11.88 -17.09
CA ARG A 127 2.60 -12.60 -16.55
C ARG A 127 3.76 -11.65 -16.23
N VAL A 128 4.12 -10.79 -17.18
CA VAL A 128 5.24 -9.84 -17.01
C VAL A 128 4.93 -8.81 -15.92
N SER A 129 3.75 -8.17 -15.97
CA SER A 129 3.34 -7.17 -14.98
C SER A 129 3.22 -7.75 -13.56
N LEU A 130 2.73 -9.00 -13.41
CA LEU A 130 2.66 -9.67 -12.12
C LEU A 130 4.05 -10.09 -11.60
N ILE A 131 4.94 -10.59 -12.46
CA ILE A 131 6.32 -10.93 -12.07
C ILE A 131 7.03 -9.68 -11.51
N ILE A 132 6.95 -8.54 -12.21
CA ILE A 132 7.55 -7.29 -11.74
C ILE A 132 6.97 -6.93 -10.37
N SER A 133 5.65 -6.89 -10.26
CA SER A 133 4.97 -6.39 -9.06
C SER A 133 5.20 -7.29 -7.85
N VAL A 134 5.01 -8.60 -8.00
CA VAL A 134 5.19 -9.56 -6.90
C VAL A 134 6.65 -9.63 -6.47
N SER A 135 7.59 -9.66 -7.42
CA SER A 135 9.01 -9.74 -7.09
C SER A 135 9.51 -8.44 -6.45
N ALA A 136 9.11 -7.27 -6.95
CA ALA A 136 9.48 -5.98 -6.37
C ALA A 136 8.94 -5.82 -4.93
N VAL A 137 7.66 -6.17 -4.71
CA VAL A 137 7.04 -6.17 -3.38
C VAL A 137 7.76 -7.16 -2.45
N SER A 138 8.09 -8.35 -2.94
CA SER A 138 8.82 -9.36 -2.16
C SER A 138 10.21 -8.87 -1.75
N ILE A 139 10.96 -8.24 -2.66
CA ILE A 139 12.26 -7.63 -2.35
C ILE A 139 12.09 -6.54 -1.28
N GLY A 140 11.16 -5.61 -1.49
CA GLY A 140 10.86 -4.55 -0.52
C GLY A 140 10.50 -5.11 0.85
N MET A 141 9.61 -6.10 0.90
CA MET A 141 9.13 -6.74 2.12
C MET A 141 10.25 -7.52 2.84
N LEU A 142 11.01 -8.33 2.13
CA LEU A 142 12.08 -9.14 2.73
C LEU A 142 13.25 -8.26 3.18
N VAL A 143 13.77 -7.42 2.32
CA VAL A 143 14.93 -6.56 2.63
C VAL A 143 14.51 -5.42 3.57
N GLY A 144 13.48 -4.66 3.21
CA GLY A 144 12.99 -3.56 4.05
C GLY A 144 12.40 -4.05 5.36
N GLY A 145 11.64 -5.14 5.34
CA GLY A 145 11.09 -5.77 6.54
C GLY A 145 12.16 -6.21 7.53
N THR A 146 13.22 -6.86 7.07
CA THR A 146 14.35 -7.28 7.93
C THR A 146 15.13 -6.09 8.47
N ILE A 147 15.38 -5.06 7.64
CA ILE A 147 16.01 -3.81 8.09
C ILE A 147 15.14 -3.15 9.17
N GLY A 148 13.84 -2.99 8.92
CA GLY A 148 12.91 -2.35 9.84
C GLY A 148 12.76 -3.10 11.16
N LEU A 149 12.72 -4.45 11.12
CA LEU A 149 12.73 -5.31 12.30
C LEU A 149 13.99 -5.08 13.14
N ALA A 150 15.17 -5.13 12.52
CA ALA A 150 16.44 -4.94 13.19
C ALA A 150 16.55 -3.52 13.82
N VAL A 151 16.22 -2.49 13.04
CA VAL A 151 16.25 -1.09 13.46
C VAL A 151 15.27 -0.82 14.60
N GLY A 152 14.04 -1.36 14.51
CA GLY A 152 13.03 -1.21 15.56
C GLY A 152 13.37 -1.95 16.85
N PHE A 153 14.12 -3.06 16.76
CA PHE A 153 14.54 -3.84 17.91
C PHE A 153 15.78 -3.29 18.61
N PHE A 154 16.86 -3.01 17.86
CA PHE A 154 18.15 -2.61 18.43
C PHE A 154 18.24 -1.13 18.82
N ARG A 155 17.44 -0.26 18.17
CA ARG A 155 17.38 1.18 18.47
C ARG A 155 18.76 1.90 18.47
N GLY A 156 18.79 3.14 18.98
CA GLY A 156 19.99 3.92 19.20
C GLY A 156 20.66 4.40 17.91
N TRP A 157 21.98 4.43 17.88
CA TRP A 157 22.76 4.95 16.76
C TRP A 157 22.51 4.19 15.46
N PHE A 158 22.40 2.86 15.54
CA PHE A 158 22.10 2.01 14.38
C PHE A 158 20.77 2.39 13.71
N GLU A 159 19.75 2.65 14.51
CA GLU A 159 18.46 3.15 14.05
C GLU A 159 18.60 4.51 13.34
N SER A 160 19.29 5.47 14.00
CA SER A 160 19.43 6.82 13.48
C SER A 160 20.13 6.85 12.12
N VAL A 161 21.26 6.14 11.98
CA VAL A 161 22.03 6.09 10.73
C VAL A 161 21.26 5.38 9.62
N THR A 162 20.66 4.22 9.92
CA THR A 162 19.91 3.47 8.93
C THR A 162 18.69 4.25 8.44
N MET A 163 17.92 4.83 9.37
CA MET A 163 16.76 5.63 9.00
C MET A 163 17.14 6.91 8.26
N TRP A 164 18.28 7.53 8.59
CA TRP A 164 18.81 8.65 7.83
C TRP A 164 19.11 8.26 6.39
N ALA A 165 19.80 7.14 6.17
CA ALA A 165 20.13 6.66 4.82
C ALA A 165 18.86 6.33 4.00
N LEU A 166 17.86 5.68 4.61
CA LEU A 166 16.58 5.39 3.96
C LEU A 166 15.80 6.68 3.65
N ASN A 167 15.88 7.68 4.52
CA ASN A 167 15.23 8.97 4.31
C ASN A 167 15.86 9.76 3.16
N VAL A 168 17.17 9.63 2.93
CA VAL A 168 17.84 10.21 1.76
C VAL A 168 17.25 9.69 0.47
N VAL A 169 17.01 8.38 0.37
CA VAL A 169 16.34 7.77 -0.81
C VAL A 169 14.94 8.35 -1.00
N LEU A 170 14.17 8.51 0.07
CA LEU A 170 12.80 9.02 0.02
C LEU A 170 12.70 10.55 -0.15
N ALA A 171 13.80 11.28 -0.03
CA ALA A 171 13.84 12.72 -0.32
C ALA A 171 13.75 13.01 -1.82
N PHE A 172 14.12 12.04 -2.67
CA PHE A 172 13.94 12.20 -4.11
C PHE A 172 12.49 11.94 -4.52
N PRO A 173 11.96 12.69 -5.48
CA PRO A 173 10.66 12.35 -6.08
C PRO A 173 10.71 10.94 -6.67
N GLY A 174 9.87 10.02 -6.15
CA GLY A 174 9.97 8.58 -6.44
C GLY A 174 10.00 8.24 -7.93
N LEU A 175 9.13 8.85 -8.74
CA LEU A 175 9.12 8.65 -10.21
C LEU A 175 10.40 9.16 -10.87
N VAL A 176 10.94 10.30 -10.45
CA VAL A 176 12.17 10.86 -11.03
C VAL A 176 13.36 9.96 -10.75
N LEU A 177 13.48 9.49 -9.50
CA LEU A 177 14.54 8.55 -9.12
C LEU A 177 14.41 7.22 -9.87
N LEU A 178 13.17 6.72 -10.01
CA LEU A 178 12.87 5.50 -10.74
C LEU A 178 13.26 5.62 -12.22
N LEU A 179 12.87 6.71 -12.88
CA LEU A 179 13.22 7.00 -14.28
C LEU A 179 14.74 7.06 -14.46
N GLY A 180 15.44 7.78 -13.58
CA GLY A 180 16.89 7.89 -13.63
C GLY A 180 17.59 6.54 -13.46
N LEU A 181 17.16 5.73 -12.50
CA LEU A 181 17.73 4.41 -12.27
C LEU A 181 17.46 3.43 -13.42
N VAL A 182 16.24 3.40 -13.95
CA VAL A 182 15.90 2.52 -15.10
C VAL A 182 16.64 2.96 -16.36
N ALA A 183 16.79 4.26 -16.59
CA ALA A 183 17.58 4.77 -17.71
C ALA A 183 19.07 4.36 -17.61
N PHE A 184 19.62 4.28 -16.38
CA PHE A 184 21.01 3.89 -16.14
C PHE A 184 21.21 2.38 -16.19
N VAL A 185 20.36 1.58 -15.50
CA VAL A 185 20.50 0.12 -15.38
C VAL A 185 20.01 -0.60 -16.66
N GLY A 186 19.06 -0.01 -17.35
CA GLY A 186 18.46 -0.57 -18.57
C GLY A 186 17.00 -1.03 -18.40
N GLN A 187 16.37 -1.34 -19.54
CA GLN A 187 14.95 -1.66 -19.67
C GLN A 187 14.73 -3.17 -19.81
N SER A 188 15.29 -3.98 -18.91
CA SER A 188 15.01 -5.40 -18.84
C SER A 188 14.03 -5.70 -17.70
N LEU A 189 13.33 -6.84 -17.79
CA LEU A 189 12.44 -7.34 -16.73
C LEU A 189 13.16 -7.34 -15.37
N THR A 190 14.37 -7.88 -15.33
CA THR A 190 15.19 -7.97 -14.10
C THR A 190 15.59 -6.60 -13.59
N ALA A 191 16.05 -5.70 -14.48
CA ALA A 191 16.47 -4.35 -14.10
C ALA A 191 15.31 -3.56 -13.47
N ILE A 192 14.15 -3.55 -14.11
CA ILE A 192 12.96 -2.85 -13.62
C ILE A 192 12.51 -3.44 -12.27
N THR A 193 12.47 -4.76 -12.17
CA THR A 193 12.09 -5.45 -10.92
C THR A 193 13.04 -5.09 -9.77
N LEU A 194 14.35 -5.08 -10.00
CA LEU A 194 15.33 -4.74 -8.98
C LEU A 194 15.26 -3.27 -8.57
N VAL A 195 15.11 -2.36 -9.53
CA VAL A 195 15.00 -0.93 -9.26
C VAL A 195 13.73 -0.61 -8.46
N VAL A 196 12.58 -1.12 -8.89
CA VAL A 196 11.31 -0.92 -8.17
C VAL A 196 11.36 -1.58 -6.77
N GLY A 197 11.94 -2.79 -6.70
CA GLY A 197 12.15 -3.48 -5.43
C GLY A 197 13.03 -2.69 -4.47
N PHE A 198 14.15 -2.16 -4.95
CA PHE A 198 15.07 -1.32 -4.16
C PHE A 198 14.37 -0.06 -3.63
N LEU A 199 13.61 0.65 -4.48
CA LEU A 199 12.87 1.83 -4.08
C LEU A 199 11.73 1.54 -3.09
N SER A 200 11.27 0.30 -3.03
CA SER A 200 10.27 -0.14 -2.06
C SER A 200 10.87 -0.37 -0.67
N VAL A 201 12.17 -0.69 -0.55
CA VAL A 201 12.84 -1.02 0.72
C VAL A 201 12.61 0.02 1.82
N PRO A 202 12.80 1.34 1.60
CA PRO A 202 12.61 2.34 2.65
C PRO A 202 11.19 2.37 3.23
N VAL A 203 10.19 2.18 2.39
CA VAL A 203 8.78 2.20 2.80
C VAL A 203 8.47 1.00 3.70
N TYR A 204 8.90 -0.21 3.27
CA TYR A 204 8.73 -1.42 4.08
C TYR A 204 9.52 -1.38 5.38
N ALA A 205 10.74 -0.81 5.37
CA ALA A 205 11.54 -0.64 6.58
C ALA A 205 10.85 0.27 7.60
N ARG A 206 10.19 1.34 7.16
CA ARG A 206 9.40 2.21 8.05
C ARG A 206 8.22 1.47 8.67
N VAL A 207 7.45 0.72 7.87
CA VAL A 207 6.30 -0.04 8.35
C VAL A 207 6.75 -1.11 9.35
N ALA A 208 7.77 -1.90 9.00
CA ALA A 208 8.30 -2.94 9.88
C ALA A 208 8.91 -2.35 11.16
N ARG A 209 9.62 -1.21 11.08
CA ARG A 209 10.12 -0.51 12.27
C ARG A 209 8.99 -0.08 13.20
N ALA A 210 7.95 0.56 12.67
CA ALA A 210 6.83 1.03 13.49
C ALA A 210 6.10 -0.11 14.19
N THR A 211 5.84 -1.21 13.49
CA THR A 211 5.21 -2.42 14.05
C THR A 211 6.12 -3.13 15.06
N THR A 212 7.45 -3.16 14.80
CA THR A 212 8.43 -3.73 15.73
C THR A 212 8.50 -2.93 17.03
N LEU A 213 8.49 -1.60 16.95
CA LEU A 213 8.49 -0.74 18.15
C LEU A 213 7.25 -0.97 19.01
N ALA A 214 6.08 -1.11 18.38
CA ALA A 214 4.83 -1.41 19.08
C ALA A 214 4.86 -2.81 19.72
N ALA A 215 5.31 -3.84 18.98
CA ALA A 215 5.42 -5.21 19.48
C ALA A 215 6.42 -5.35 20.62
N ALA A 216 7.56 -4.65 20.56
CA ALA A 216 8.62 -4.72 21.57
C ALA A 216 8.21 -4.16 22.95
N GLN A 217 7.11 -3.42 23.03
CA GLN A 217 6.55 -2.86 24.28
C GLN A 217 5.41 -3.70 24.86
N ARG A 218 5.03 -4.80 24.23
CA ARG A 218 3.95 -5.67 24.71
C ARG A 218 4.40 -6.52 25.89
N ASP A 219 3.45 -6.84 26.78
CA ASP A 219 3.68 -7.56 28.02
C ASP A 219 4.35 -8.93 27.82
N TYR A 220 4.00 -9.66 26.75
CA TYR A 220 4.61 -10.95 26.45
C TYR A 220 6.12 -10.83 26.14
N VAL A 221 6.56 -9.72 25.50
CA VAL A 221 7.98 -9.46 25.25
C VAL A 221 8.70 -9.09 26.55
N LEU A 222 8.06 -8.29 27.40
CA LEU A 222 8.60 -7.92 28.71
C LEU A 222 8.72 -9.15 29.62
N ALA A 223 7.72 -10.02 29.64
CA ALA A 223 7.77 -11.29 30.38
C ALA A 223 8.88 -12.22 29.87
N ALA A 224 9.01 -12.39 28.53
CA ALA A 224 10.09 -13.19 27.96
C ALA A 224 11.47 -12.66 28.35
N ARG A 225 11.62 -11.32 28.37
CA ARG A 225 12.86 -10.66 28.80
C ARG A 225 13.15 -10.88 30.28
N ALA A 226 12.13 -10.78 31.14
CA ALA A 226 12.24 -11.03 32.60
C ALA A 226 12.64 -12.49 32.90
N LEU A 227 12.20 -13.44 32.06
CA LEU A 227 12.57 -14.85 32.11
C LEU A 227 13.96 -15.15 31.55
N GLY A 228 14.74 -14.13 31.12
CA GLY A 228 16.09 -14.29 30.62
C GLY A 228 16.19 -14.75 29.15
N ALA A 229 15.14 -14.62 28.36
CA ALA A 229 15.19 -14.96 26.93
C ALA A 229 16.23 -14.10 26.19
N SER A 230 17.01 -14.71 25.33
CA SER A 230 18.01 -14.00 24.50
C SER A 230 17.34 -13.08 23.48
N ASN A 231 18.04 -12.02 23.09
CA ASN A 231 17.56 -11.05 22.07
C ASN A 231 17.16 -11.74 20.76
N ARG A 232 17.90 -12.77 20.33
CA ARG A 232 17.55 -13.55 19.12
C ARG A 232 16.22 -14.27 19.30
N ARG A 233 16.01 -14.94 20.42
CA ARG A 233 14.75 -15.63 20.70
C ARG A 233 13.57 -14.65 20.74
N ILE A 234 13.72 -13.50 21.39
CA ILE A 234 12.68 -12.47 21.46
C ILE A 234 12.38 -11.93 20.04
N MET A 235 13.42 -11.58 19.27
CA MET A 235 13.25 -10.97 17.95
C MET A 235 12.57 -11.94 16.95
N PHE A 236 13.04 -13.18 16.87
CA PHE A 236 12.53 -14.15 15.88
C PHE A 236 11.33 -14.96 16.37
N GLY A 237 11.24 -15.24 17.68
CA GLY A 237 10.17 -16.05 18.24
C GLY A 237 8.93 -15.24 18.64
N GLU A 238 9.13 -14.04 19.19
CA GLU A 238 8.04 -13.26 19.77
C GLU A 238 7.63 -12.07 18.86
N ILE A 239 8.60 -11.34 18.33
CA ILE A 239 8.32 -10.09 17.58
C ILE A 239 8.06 -10.38 16.10
N LEU A 240 8.94 -11.12 15.42
CA LEU A 240 8.82 -11.34 13.97
C LEU A 240 7.46 -11.90 13.53
N PRO A 241 6.85 -12.92 14.18
CA PRO A 241 5.55 -13.43 13.76
C PRO A 241 4.44 -12.38 13.84
N ASN A 242 4.51 -11.47 14.81
CA ASN A 242 3.55 -10.39 15.01
C ASN A 242 3.78 -9.22 14.04
N VAL A 243 5.02 -8.97 13.63
CA VAL A 243 5.38 -7.93 12.64
C VAL A 243 5.14 -8.40 11.21
N ALA A 244 5.34 -9.70 10.93
CA ALA A 244 5.22 -10.24 9.57
C ALA A 244 3.81 -10.06 9.00
N LEU A 245 2.77 -10.22 9.79
CA LEU A 245 1.37 -10.11 9.33
C LEU A 245 1.00 -8.69 8.88
N PRO A 246 1.21 -7.63 9.66
CA PRO A 246 0.97 -6.26 9.21
C PRO A 246 1.81 -5.86 7.99
N VAL A 247 3.08 -6.29 7.94
CA VAL A 247 3.98 -6.03 6.80
C VAL A 247 3.50 -6.75 5.55
N ALA A 248 3.05 -8.01 5.65
CA ALA A 248 2.47 -8.73 4.53
C ALA A 248 1.14 -8.13 4.06
N ALA A 249 0.27 -7.70 4.98
CA ALA A 249 -0.96 -7.01 4.65
C ALA A 249 -0.70 -5.68 3.91
N PHE A 250 0.33 -4.93 4.32
CA PHE A 250 0.80 -3.76 3.59
C PHE A 250 1.30 -4.14 2.21
N GLY A 251 2.02 -5.27 2.08
CA GLY A 251 2.52 -5.81 0.81
C GLY A 251 1.41 -6.04 -0.23
N LEU A 252 0.26 -6.54 0.18
CA LEU A 252 -0.88 -6.72 -0.71
C LEU A 252 -1.38 -5.40 -1.30
N VAL A 253 -1.51 -4.36 -0.48
CA VAL A 253 -1.89 -3.02 -0.97
C VAL A 253 -0.81 -2.45 -1.89
N ALA A 254 0.46 -2.64 -1.54
CA ALA A 254 1.59 -2.16 -2.33
C ALA A 254 1.68 -2.82 -3.73
N LEU A 255 1.18 -4.06 -3.90
CA LEU A 255 1.10 -4.69 -5.23
C LEU A 255 0.34 -3.81 -6.23
N GLY A 256 -0.81 -3.27 -5.82
CA GLY A 256 -1.60 -2.37 -6.67
C GLY A 256 -0.82 -1.11 -7.05
N VAL A 257 -0.10 -0.52 -6.10
CA VAL A 257 0.74 0.66 -6.34
C VAL A 257 1.86 0.34 -7.33
N VAL A 258 2.53 -0.81 -7.19
CA VAL A 258 3.63 -1.21 -8.07
C VAL A 258 3.15 -1.49 -9.49
N ILE A 259 1.96 -2.12 -9.67
CA ILE A 259 1.35 -2.31 -11.00
C ILE A 259 1.12 -0.97 -11.70
N VAL A 260 0.57 0.02 -10.99
CA VAL A 260 0.34 1.37 -11.54
C VAL A 260 1.66 2.07 -11.85
N LEU A 261 2.67 1.87 -11.01
CA LEU A 261 3.98 2.48 -11.15
C LEU A 261 4.73 1.92 -12.38
N GLU A 262 4.63 0.60 -12.64
CA GLU A 262 5.14 -0.04 -13.86
C GLU A 262 4.40 0.51 -15.09
N GLY A 263 3.07 0.64 -15.02
CA GLY A 263 2.28 1.26 -16.08
C GLY A 263 2.71 2.69 -16.39
N SER A 264 3.06 3.46 -15.37
CA SER A 264 3.59 4.83 -15.51
C SER A 264 4.96 4.84 -16.20
N LEU A 265 5.84 3.90 -15.87
CA LEU A 265 7.12 3.71 -16.57
C LEU A 265 6.91 3.38 -18.06
N ALA A 266 5.98 2.48 -18.33
CA ALA A 266 5.63 2.09 -19.68
C ALA A 266 5.12 3.28 -20.50
N PHE A 267 4.26 4.11 -19.89
CA PHE A 267 3.74 5.32 -20.52
C PHE A 267 4.84 6.34 -20.88
N LEU A 268 5.92 6.35 -20.09
CA LEU A 268 7.09 7.20 -20.31
C LEU A 268 8.16 6.54 -21.20
N GLY A 269 7.87 5.35 -21.75
CA GLY A 269 8.78 4.63 -22.66
C GLY A 269 9.94 3.92 -21.96
N LEU A 270 9.87 3.73 -20.64
CA LEU A 270 10.93 3.12 -19.83
C LEU A 270 10.52 1.77 -19.19
N SER A 271 9.49 1.10 -19.73
CA SER A 271 9.14 -0.27 -19.35
C SER A 271 10.02 -1.31 -20.01
N VAL A 272 9.67 -2.59 -19.87
CA VAL A 272 10.35 -3.70 -20.53
C VAL A 272 10.35 -3.48 -22.04
N LYS A 273 11.52 -3.72 -22.67
CA LYS A 273 11.64 -3.55 -24.13
C LYS A 273 10.79 -4.55 -24.88
N ALA A 274 10.25 -4.10 -26.02
CA ALA A 274 9.66 -5.01 -26.98
C ALA A 274 10.63 -6.18 -27.31
N PRO A 275 10.11 -7.42 -27.56
CA PRO A 275 8.71 -7.68 -27.87
C PRO A 275 7.81 -7.95 -26.64
N ASP A 276 8.39 -8.18 -25.45
CA ASP A 276 7.65 -8.59 -24.26
C ASP A 276 6.53 -7.58 -23.91
N PRO A 277 5.25 -8.02 -23.90
CA PRO A 277 4.17 -7.13 -23.52
C PRO A 277 4.09 -6.95 -22.02
N THR A 278 3.70 -5.75 -21.59
CA THR A 278 3.15 -5.47 -20.25
C THR A 278 1.81 -4.78 -20.40
N TRP A 279 0.95 -4.80 -19.38
CA TRP A 279 -0.31 -4.06 -19.47
C TRP A 279 -0.05 -2.56 -19.68
N GLY A 280 1.00 -2.02 -19.05
CA GLY A 280 1.42 -0.65 -19.20
C GLY A 280 1.88 -0.31 -20.63
N SER A 281 2.70 -1.17 -21.24
CA SER A 281 3.17 -0.96 -22.62
C SER A 281 2.03 -1.03 -23.62
N MET A 282 1.05 -1.95 -23.43
CA MET A 282 -0.14 -2.05 -24.27
C MET A 282 -1.01 -0.78 -24.18
N ILE A 283 -1.17 -0.21 -22.99
CA ILE A 283 -1.89 1.07 -22.80
C ILE A 283 -1.14 2.21 -23.49
N ALA A 284 0.19 2.26 -23.37
CA ALA A 284 1.02 3.28 -23.98
C ALA A 284 1.01 3.21 -25.52
N GLU A 285 1.06 1.99 -26.09
CA GLU A 285 0.90 1.75 -27.52
C GLU A 285 -0.51 2.16 -28.00
N GLY A 286 -1.56 1.72 -27.29
CA GLY A 286 -2.96 2.01 -27.63
C GLY A 286 -3.31 3.50 -27.56
N ARG A 287 -2.58 4.31 -26.77
CA ARG A 287 -2.78 5.76 -26.70
C ARG A 287 -2.64 6.45 -28.05
N GLN A 288 -1.75 5.95 -28.90
CA GLN A 288 -1.51 6.55 -30.23
C GLN A 288 -2.70 6.38 -31.18
N HIS A 289 -3.61 5.45 -30.85
CA HIS A 289 -4.77 5.09 -31.67
C HIS A 289 -6.12 5.42 -31.01
N LEU A 290 -6.15 6.24 -29.96
CA LEU A 290 -7.38 6.54 -29.21
C LEU A 290 -8.48 7.18 -30.07
N SER A 291 -8.12 7.93 -31.11
CA SER A 291 -9.08 8.57 -32.01
C SER A 291 -9.73 7.61 -33.00
N THR A 292 -9.12 6.45 -33.27
CA THR A 292 -9.58 5.50 -34.30
C THR A 292 -9.96 4.14 -33.72
N THR A 293 -9.17 3.62 -32.76
CA THR A 293 -9.30 2.27 -32.21
C THR A 293 -9.14 2.28 -30.70
N THR A 294 -10.17 2.78 -30.01
CA THR A 294 -10.20 3.00 -28.56
C THR A 294 -9.94 1.75 -27.73
N HIS A 295 -10.39 0.58 -28.22
CA HIS A 295 -10.28 -0.71 -27.48
C HIS A 295 -8.83 -1.11 -27.18
N LEU A 296 -7.86 -0.68 -28.00
CA LEU A 296 -6.43 -0.98 -27.79
C LEU A 296 -5.89 -0.50 -26.45
N ALA A 297 -6.34 0.66 -26.00
CA ALA A 297 -5.94 1.20 -24.69
C ALA A 297 -6.92 0.80 -23.59
N PHE A 298 -8.23 0.77 -23.85
CA PHE A 298 -9.25 0.54 -22.84
C PHE A 298 -9.30 -0.90 -22.32
N ILE A 299 -9.06 -1.91 -23.17
CA ILE A 299 -9.07 -3.31 -22.74
C ILE A 299 -7.96 -3.58 -21.71
N PRO A 300 -6.66 -3.30 -21.99
CA PRO A 300 -5.61 -3.51 -20.99
C PRO A 300 -5.74 -2.59 -19.77
N ALA A 301 -6.24 -1.36 -19.94
CA ALA A 301 -6.50 -0.45 -18.84
C ALA A 301 -7.60 -0.98 -17.91
N LEU A 302 -8.67 -1.56 -18.44
CA LEU A 302 -9.75 -2.17 -17.66
C LEU A 302 -9.25 -3.38 -16.87
N VAL A 303 -8.47 -4.27 -17.48
CA VAL A 303 -7.89 -5.44 -16.81
C VAL A 303 -6.95 -5.01 -15.70
N MET A 304 -6.07 -4.05 -15.97
CA MET A 304 -5.18 -3.47 -14.96
C MET A 304 -5.96 -2.82 -13.82
N PHE A 305 -6.97 -2.00 -14.12
CA PHE A 305 -7.83 -1.36 -13.13
C PHE A 305 -8.55 -2.36 -12.24
N LEU A 306 -9.20 -3.37 -12.82
CA LEU A 306 -9.90 -4.41 -12.07
C LEU A 306 -8.93 -5.22 -11.19
N THR A 307 -7.72 -5.48 -11.67
CA THR A 307 -6.70 -6.20 -10.90
C THR A 307 -6.21 -5.36 -9.72
N VAL A 308 -5.91 -4.09 -9.92
CA VAL A 308 -5.52 -3.17 -8.84
C VAL A 308 -6.65 -3.02 -7.82
N LEU A 309 -7.89 -2.86 -8.28
CA LEU A 309 -9.08 -2.78 -7.41
C LEU A 309 -9.24 -4.05 -6.57
N ALA A 310 -9.11 -5.21 -7.20
CA ALA A 310 -9.25 -6.52 -6.53
C ALA A 310 -8.15 -6.75 -5.49
N VAL A 311 -6.88 -6.46 -5.83
CA VAL A 311 -5.74 -6.58 -4.90
C VAL A 311 -5.92 -5.66 -3.70
N ASN A 312 -6.27 -4.40 -3.90
CA ASN A 312 -6.50 -3.45 -2.81
C ASN A 312 -7.66 -3.89 -1.92
N PHE A 313 -8.80 -4.31 -2.52
CA PHE A 313 -9.96 -4.76 -1.75
C PHE A 313 -9.66 -6.01 -0.91
N VAL A 314 -8.96 -7.00 -1.48
CA VAL A 314 -8.53 -8.20 -0.75
C VAL A 314 -7.54 -7.82 0.36
N GLY A 315 -6.58 -6.94 0.08
CA GLY A 315 -5.62 -6.43 1.05
C GLY A 315 -6.29 -5.74 2.24
N ASP A 316 -7.27 -4.87 2.00
CA ASP A 316 -8.03 -4.17 3.05
C ASP A 316 -8.85 -5.13 3.92
N VAL A 317 -9.49 -6.14 3.31
CA VAL A 317 -10.23 -7.16 4.07
C VAL A 317 -9.30 -8.00 4.94
N LEU A 318 -8.14 -8.40 4.42
CA LEU A 318 -7.13 -9.11 5.22
C LEU A 318 -6.66 -8.23 6.38
N ARG A 319 -6.24 -7.01 6.10
CA ARG A 319 -5.79 -6.06 7.13
C ARG A 319 -6.81 -5.87 8.25
N SER A 320 -8.08 -5.67 7.90
CA SER A 320 -9.14 -5.49 8.88
C SER A 320 -9.39 -6.71 9.77
N ARG A 321 -9.10 -7.93 9.30
CA ARG A 321 -9.19 -9.15 10.10
C ARG A 321 -8.04 -9.28 11.10
N PHE A 322 -6.88 -8.75 10.79
CA PHE A 322 -5.72 -8.76 11.68
C PHE A 322 -5.85 -7.71 12.79
N ASP A 323 -6.32 -6.48 12.46
CA ASP A 323 -6.54 -5.42 13.46
C ASP A 323 -7.54 -5.82 14.55
N VAL A 324 -8.59 -6.59 14.20
CA VAL A 324 -9.59 -7.10 15.18
C VAL A 324 -8.98 -8.14 16.14
N ARG A 325 -7.93 -8.84 15.73
CA ARG A 325 -7.29 -9.86 16.57
C ARG A 325 -6.40 -9.23 17.65
N GLU A 326 -5.76 -8.10 17.34
CA GLU A 326 -4.95 -7.35 18.31
C GLU A 326 -5.78 -6.66 19.41
N SER A 327 -7.02 -6.28 19.12
CA SER A 327 -7.91 -5.64 20.10
C SER A 327 -8.55 -6.62 21.11
N ARG A 328 -8.31 -7.92 20.98
CA ARG A 328 -8.84 -8.97 21.86
C ARG A 328 -7.78 -9.65 22.73
N LEU A 329 -6.53 -9.26 22.60
CA LEU A 329 -5.39 -9.66 23.43
C LEU A 329 -4.91 -8.49 24.27
#